data_6555f7cd711b543c41616686ef9cf4a9
#
_entry.id   6555f7cd711b543c41616686ef9cf4a9
#
_cell.length_a   1.000
_cell.length_b   1.000
_cell.length_c   1.000
_cell.angle_alpha   90.00
_cell.angle_beta   90.00
_cell.angle_gamma   90.00
#
_symmetry.space_group_name_H-M   'P 1'
#
loop_
_entity.id
_entity.type
_entity.pdbx_description
1 polymer ?
#
loop_
_entity_poly.entity_id
_entity_poly.type
_entity_poly.pdbx_seq_one_letter_code
_entity_poly.pdbx_strand_id
1 'polypeptide(L)'
;MDWVALLVAGVFEWGWPVGVKLGQTERGMHWGWIGFAIVCMVASGALLLYAQLSIPMGTAYAAWTGIGAVGTFALGIVVFKEPARLARFFCIGLIVAGILGLKLVT
;
A
#
# COMPACT_ATOMS: atom_id res chain seq x y z
N MET A 1 -8.76 9.49 14.36
CA MET A 1 -7.41 9.81 13.87
C MET A 1 -6.60 8.56 13.54
N ASP A 2 -6.78 7.50 14.31
CA ASP A 2 -5.97 6.27 14.13
C ASP A 2 -6.20 5.59 12.79
N TRP A 3 -7.45 5.50 12.36
CA TRP A 3 -7.77 4.95 11.05
C TRP A 3 -7.35 5.88 9.92
N VAL A 4 -7.35 7.21 10.17
CA VAL A 4 -6.81 8.17 9.20
C VAL A 4 -5.31 7.97 9.02
N ALA A 5 -4.59 7.80 10.12
CA ALA A 5 -3.16 7.51 10.07
C ALA A 5 -2.89 6.20 9.31
N LEU A 6 -3.72 5.19 9.53
CA LEU A 6 -3.58 3.90 8.85
C LEU A 6 -3.85 4.02 7.34
N LEU A 7 -4.88 4.80 6.95
CA LEU A 7 -5.15 5.06 5.54
C LEU A 7 -3.99 5.77 4.85
N VAL A 8 -3.45 6.81 5.52
CA VAL A 8 -2.31 7.57 4.97
C VAL A 8 -1.08 6.67 4.87
N ALA A 9 -0.86 5.82 5.87
CA ALA A 9 0.23 4.85 5.84
C ALA A 9 0.09 3.91 4.64
N GLY A 10 -1.12 3.44 4.37
CA GLY A 10 -1.41 2.59 3.21
C GLY A 10 -1.12 3.30 1.89
N VAL A 11 -1.42 4.60 1.81
CA VAL A 11 -1.14 5.39 0.61
C VAL A 11 0.38 5.54 0.40
N PHE A 12 1.14 5.80 1.46
CA PHE A 12 2.61 5.82 1.35
C PHE A 12 3.16 4.45 0.96
N GLU A 13 2.47 3.38 1.34
CA GLU A 13 2.86 2.03 0.95
C GLU A 13 2.83 1.84 -0.57
N TRP A 14 2.00 2.59 -1.28
CA TRP A 14 1.96 2.55 -2.74
C TRP A 14 3.23 3.11 -3.37
N GLY A 15 3.86 4.07 -2.71
CA GLY A 15 4.99 4.80 -3.26
C GLY A 15 6.24 3.95 -3.42
N TRP A 16 6.52 3.05 -2.47
CA TRP A 16 7.76 2.31 -2.54
C TRP A 16 7.79 1.26 -3.67
N PRO A 17 6.71 0.50 -3.96
CA PRO A 17 6.73 -0.39 -5.13
C PRO A 17 6.85 0.38 -6.45
N VAL A 18 6.15 1.51 -6.56
CA VAL A 18 6.23 2.36 -7.74
C VAL A 18 7.63 2.93 -7.92
N GLY A 19 8.22 3.43 -6.82
CA GLY A 19 9.57 3.98 -6.85
C GLY A 19 10.61 2.93 -7.22
N VAL A 20 10.48 1.72 -6.68
CA VAL A 20 11.38 0.62 -7.02
C VAL A 20 11.25 0.26 -8.51
N LYS A 21 10.03 0.18 -9.02
CA LYS A 21 9.81 -0.15 -10.43
C LYS A 21 10.38 0.93 -11.36
N LEU A 22 10.13 2.20 -11.06
CA LEU A 22 10.64 3.31 -11.86
C LEU A 22 12.15 3.48 -11.71
N GLY A 23 12.71 3.03 -10.59
CA GLY A 23 14.14 3.07 -10.35
C GLY A 23 14.93 1.99 -11.08
N GLN A 24 14.25 0.95 -11.59
CA GLN A 24 14.89 -0.12 -12.36
C GLN A 24 14.87 0.24 -13.84
N THR A 25 16.00 0.66 -14.38
CA THR A 25 16.10 1.04 -15.78
C THR A 25 17.06 0.11 -16.50
N GLU A 26 17.00 0.08 -17.83
CA GLU A 26 17.91 -0.72 -18.66
C GLU A 26 19.37 -0.28 -18.48
N ARG A 27 19.59 0.97 -18.08
CA ARG A 27 20.93 1.54 -17.88
C ARG A 27 21.42 1.35 -16.44
N GLY A 28 20.64 0.65 -15.58
CA GLY A 28 20.95 0.45 -14.18
C GLY A 28 19.93 1.11 -13.28
N MET A 29 20.33 1.49 -12.06
CA MET A 29 19.40 2.02 -11.05
C MET A 29 19.28 3.54 -11.15
N HIS A 30 18.05 4.02 -11.15
CA HIS A 30 17.76 5.45 -11.02
C HIS A 30 17.64 5.77 -9.53
N TRP A 31 18.71 6.26 -8.93
CA TRP A 31 18.77 6.42 -7.47
C TRP A 31 17.77 7.43 -6.90
N GLY A 32 17.33 8.39 -7.71
CA GLY A 32 16.28 9.32 -7.30
C GLY A 32 14.97 8.62 -6.96
N TRP A 33 14.56 7.67 -7.80
CA TRP A 33 13.34 6.88 -7.55
C TRP A 33 13.52 5.90 -6.40
N ILE A 34 14.71 5.32 -6.26
CA ILE A 34 15.00 4.44 -5.14
C ILE A 34 14.96 5.24 -3.83
N GLY A 35 15.51 6.47 -3.82
CA GLY A 35 15.42 7.34 -2.65
C GLY A 35 13.97 7.68 -2.31
N PHE A 36 13.15 7.97 -3.30
CA PHE A 36 11.71 8.19 -3.11
C PHE A 36 11.03 6.97 -2.47
N ALA A 37 11.37 5.77 -2.95
CA ALA A 37 10.81 4.54 -2.40
C ALA A 37 11.18 4.37 -0.92
N ILE A 38 12.42 4.66 -0.56
CA ILE A 38 12.89 4.56 0.82
C ILE A 38 12.14 5.55 1.71
N VAL A 39 11.97 6.79 1.26
CA VAL A 39 11.23 7.81 2.02
C VAL A 39 9.79 7.37 2.24
N CYS A 40 9.12 6.87 1.21
CA CYS A 40 7.74 6.37 1.33
C CYS A 40 7.66 5.20 2.31
N MET A 41 8.61 4.29 2.26
CA MET A 41 8.64 3.14 3.16
C MET A 41 8.79 3.57 4.62
N VAL A 42 9.69 4.50 4.90
CA VAL A 42 9.90 5.02 6.26
C VAL A 42 8.67 5.75 6.76
N ALA A 43 8.07 6.62 5.92
CA ALA A 43 6.87 7.37 6.30
C ALA A 43 5.69 6.42 6.56
N SER A 44 5.52 5.40 5.71
CA SER A 44 4.46 4.41 5.89
C SER A 44 4.63 3.65 7.20
N GLY A 45 5.84 3.19 7.49
CA GLY A 45 6.14 2.45 8.72
C GLY A 45 5.92 3.29 9.97
N ALA A 46 6.31 4.59 9.92
CA ALA A 46 6.12 5.49 11.05
C ALA A 46 4.62 5.72 11.34
N LEU A 47 3.81 5.89 10.30
CA LEU A 47 2.37 6.06 10.46
C LEU A 47 1.70 4.77 10.95
N LEU A 48 2.18 3.63 10.48
CA LEU A 48 1.69 2.33 10.97
C LEU A 48 1.98 2.18 12.48
N LEU A 49 3.19 2.56 12.89
CA LEU A 49 3.57 2.53 14.29
C LEU A 49 2.62 3.41 15.12
N TYR A 50 2.32 4.61 14.64
CA TYR A 50 1.39 5.51 15.31
C TYR A 50 -0.01 4.88 15.42
N ALA A 51 -0.50 4.29 14.33
CA ALA A 51 -1.83 3.66 14.30
C ALA A 51 -1.92 2.50 15.30
N GLN A 52 -0.84 1.75 15.49
CA GLN A 52 -0.82 0.61 16.41
C GLN A 52 -0.89 0.99 17.87
N LEU A 53 -0.75 2.28 18.19
CA LEU A 53 -0.93 2.73 19.58
C LEU A 53 -2.36 2.51 20.07
N SER A 54 -3.34 2.49 19.17
CA SER A 54 -4.75 2.33 19.55
C SER A 54 -5.48 1.25 18.75
N ILE A 55 -4.94 0.82 17.61
CA ILE A 55 -5.54 -0.25 16.82
C ILE A 55 -4.75 -1.54 17.06
N PRO A 56 -5.43 -2.68 17.30
CA PRO A 56 -4.71 -3.94 17.49
C PRO A 56 -3.78 -4.27 16.33
N MET A 57 -2.62 -4.80 16.63
CA MET A 57 -1.56 -5.07 15.64
C MET A 57 -2.07 -5.86 14.44
N GLY A 58 -2.81 -6.93 14.67
CA GLY A 58 -3.31 -7.76 13.58
C GLY A 58 -4.23 -7.02 12.65
N THR A 59 -5.15 -6.22 13.21
CA THR A 59 -6.07 -5.39 12.43
C THR A 59 -5.33 -4.30 11.68
N ALA A 60 -4.42 -3.60 12.35
CA ALA A 60 -3.65 -2.52 11.74
C ALA A 60 -2.81 -3.04 10.58
N TYR A 61 -2.10 -4.13 10.78
CA TYR A 61 -1.23 -4.68 9.75
C TYR A 61 -2.04 -5.22 8.57
N ALA A 62 -3.14 -5.92 8.82
CA ALA A 62 -4.00 -6.46 7.76
C ALA A 62 -4.58 -5.33 6.91
N ALA A 63 -5.09 -4.26 7.55
CA ALA A 63 -5.64 -3.11 6.84
C ALA A 63 -4.56 -2.36 6.06
N TRP A 64 -3.42 -2.11 6.68
CA TRP A 64 -2.29 -1.43 6.04
C TRP A 64 -1.81 -2.18 4.80
N THR A 65 -1.59 -3.49 4.95
CA THR A 65 -1.15 -4.35 3.85
C THR A 65 -2.20 -4.40 2.74
N GLY A 66 -3.47 -4.50 3.12
CA GLY A 66 -4.57 -4.57 2.15
C GLY A 66 -4.75 -3.26 1.39
N ILE A 67 -4.69 -2.12 2.06
CA ILE A 67 -4.77 -0.80 1.41
C ILE A 67 -3.60 -0.64 0.45
N GLY A 68 -2.40 -1.02 0.89
CA GLY A 68 -1.22 -1.00 0.04
C GLY A 68 -1.38 -1.86 -1.21
N ALA A 69 -1.89 -3.09 -1.04
CA ALA A 69 -2.10 -4.01 -2.15
C ALA A 69 -3.12 -3.47 -3.15
N VAL A 70 -4.24 -2.94 -2.67
CA VAL A 70 -5.30 -2.40 -3.54
C VAL A 70 -4.79 -1.23 -4.37
N GLY A 71 -4.11 -0.28 -3.72
CA GLY A 71 -3.60 0.91 -4.42
C GLY A 71 -2.49 0.56 -5.40
N THR A 72 -1.58 -0.31 -5.01
CA THR A 72 -0.49 -0.75 -5.89
C THR A 72 -1.05 -1.50 -7.10
N PHE A 73 -2.08 -2.33 -6.89
CA PHE A 73 -2.77 -3.01 -7.98
C PHE A 73 -3.36 -2.00 -8.98
N ALA A 74 -4.05 -0.97 -8.46
CA ALA A 74 -4.63 0.06 -9.30
C ALA A 74 -3.57 0.84 -10.08
N LEU A 75 -2.46 1.19 -9.42
CA LEU A 75 -1.34 1.87 -10.08
C LEU A 75 -0.68 0.98 -11.13
N GLY A 76 -0.57 -0.31 -10.86
CA GLY A 76 -0.03 -1.25 -11.84
C GLY A 76 -0.82 -1.24 -13.13
N ILE A 77 -2.15 -1.20 -13.03
CA ILE A 77 -3.02 -1.16 -14.21
C ILE A 77 -2.95 0.20 -14.90
N VAL A 78 -3.09 1.29 -14.15
CA VAL A 78 -3.23 2.64 -14.70
C VAL A 78 -1.89 3.18 -15.22
N VAL A 79 -0.82 3.04 -14.45
CA VAL A 79 0.48 3.62 -14.77
C VAL A 79 1.33 2.66 -15.58
N PHE A 80 1.38 1.39 -15.20
CA PHE A 80 2.26 0.40 -15.82
C PHE A 80 1.54 -0.49 -16.82
N LYS A 81 0.25 -0.24 -17.06
CA LYS A 81 -0.55 -0.94 -18.07
C LYS A 81 -0.56 -2.45 -17.92
N GLU A 82 -0.57 -2.92 -16.68
CA GLU A 82 -0.67 -4.35 -16.40
C GLU A 82 -2.06 -4.88 -16.78
N PRO A 83 -2.19 -6.19 -17.04
CA PRO A 83 -3.48 -6.77 -17.44
C PRO A 83 -4.55 -6.57 -16.37
N ALA A 84 -5.74 -6.11 -16.80
CA ALA A 84 -6.88 -5.87 -15.92
C ALA A 84 -7.88 -7.04 -16.07
N ARG A 85 -7.56 -8.18 -15.48
CA ARG A 85 -8.42 -9.37 -15.55
C ARG A 85 -9.51 -9.31 -14.50
N LEU A 86 -10.70 -9.80 -14.85
CA LEU A 86 -11.83 -9.84 -13.93
C LEU A 86 -11.52 -10.60 -12.64
N ALA A 87 -10.80 -11.71 -12.74
CA ALA A 87 -10.41 -12.50 -11.57
C ALA A 87 -9.57 -11.68 -10.59
N ARG A 88 -8.67 -10.82 -11.09
CA ARG A 88 -7.85 -9.94 -10.25
C ARG A 88 -8.71 -8.93 -9.52
N PHE A 89 -9.70 -8.33 -10.20
CA PHE A 89 -10.63 -7.39 -9.57
C PHE A 89 -11.46 -8.07 -8.48
N PHE A 90 -11.88 -9.30 -8.72
CA PHE A 90 -12.61 -10.06 -7.71
C PHE A 90 -11.79 -10.26 -6.44
N CYS A 91 -10.52 -10.64 -6.59
CA CYS A 91 -9.64 -10.85 -5.44
C CYS A 91 -9.39 -9.54 -4.68
N ILE A 92 -9.21 -8.43 -5.39
CA ILE A 92 -9.05 -7.11 -4.78
C ILE A 92 -10.32 -6.72 -4.03
N GLY A 93 -11.48 -7.03 -4.60
CA GLY A 93 -12.76 -6.81 -3.92
C GLY A 93 -12.86 -7.56 -2.60
N LEU A 94 -12.36 -8.79 -2.54
CA LEU A 94 -12.31 -9.57 -1.30
C LEU A 94 -11.40 -8.92 -0.26
N ILE A 95 -10.28 -8.36 -0.67
CA ILE A 95 -9.37 -7.65 0.23
C ILE A 95 -10.06 -6.42 0.83
N VAL A 96 -10.73 -5.62 -0.02
CA VAL A 96 -11.45 -4.44 0.44
C VAL A 96 -12.57 -4.83 1.40
N ALA A 97 -13.32 -5.87 1.07
CA ALA A 97 -14.39 -6.37 1.95
C ALA A 97 -13.83 -6.80 3.31
N GLY A 98 -12.68 -7.47 3.32
CA GLY A 98 -12.01 -7.89 4.54
C GLY A 98 -11.59 -6.71 5.41
N ILE A 99 -11.05 -5.65 4.81
CA ILE A 99 -10.65 -4.43 5.53
C ILE A 99 -11.87 -3.76 6.17
N LEU A 100 -12.95 -3.63 5.41
CA LEU A 100 -14.18 -3.03 5.91
C LEU A 100 -14.76 -3.87 7.05
N GLY A 101 -14.73 -5.19 6.91
CA GLY A 101 -15.17 -6.10 7.96
C GLY A 101 -14.35 -5.95 9.24
N LEU A 102 -13.03 -5.85 9.12
CA LEU A 102 -12.15 -5.64 10.27
C LEU A 102 -12.48 -4.33 10.99
N LYS A 103 -12.72 -3.27 10.23
CA LYS A 103 -13.07 -1.98 10.81
C LYS A 103 -14.39 -2.07 11.59
N LEU A 104 -15.36 -2.80 11.07
CA LEU A 104 -16.68 -2.95 11.70
C LEU A 104 -16.63 -3.77 12.99
N VAL A 105 -15.75 -4.77 13.07
CA VAL A 105 -15.66 -5.66 14.25
C VAL A 105 -14.59 -5.22 15.23
N THR A 106 -13.84 -4.21 14.91
CA THR A 106 -12.82 -3.65 15.76
C THR A 106 -13.19 -2.23 16.17
#